data_caf999a34e4fcf3cb2104bf8f579d490
#
_entry.id   caf999a34e4fcf3cb2104bf8f579d490
#
_cell.length_a   1.000
_cell.length_b   1.000
_cell.length_c   1.000
_cell.angle_alpha   90.00
_cell.angle_beta   90.00
_cell.angle_gamma   90.00
#
_symmetry.space_group_name_H-M   'P 1'
#
loop_
_entity.id
_entity.type
_entity.pdbx_description
1 polymer ?
#
loop_
_entity_poly.entity_id
_entity_poly.type
_entity_poly.pdbx_seq_one_letter_code
_entity_poly.pdbx_strand_id
1 'polypeptide(L)'
;VRRGTKPSGIPGSYTVIETPIRSVVCMTSLQLSNFIKMGELDKVVGVTSTRHLFNREMNERLKSGKTAKIGIEGNFDNEVIMSMNPDLILVSPFKRGGYETLKDVGIPLIPHLGYKEMTPLGQAEWVKFVGLLVGQEQKANETFDAIAARYNELKELTAEGKVKKRPVVLSGEMRGGNWYAVGGESFLAQLFKDAG
;
A
#
# COMPACT_ATOMS: atom_id res chain seq x y z
N VAL A 1 -6.26 7.95 -17.25
CA VAL A 1 -6.86 9.06 -18.02
C VAL A 1 -7.79 9.86 -17.13
N ARG A 2 -7.94 11.15 -17.39
CA ARG A 2 -8.89 11.98 -16.65
C ARG A 2 -10.32 11.48 -16.91
N ARG A 3 -11.11 11.34 -15.85
CA ARG A 3 -12.50 10.86 -15.93
C ARG A 3 -13.32 11.70 -16.92
N GLY A 4 -14.07 11.00 -17.76
CA GLY A 4 -14.86 11.63 -18.82
C GLY A 4 -14.09 11.95 -20.12
N THR A 5 -12.79 11.63 -20.20
CA THR A 5 -12.04 11.73 -21.45
C THR A 5 -11.94 10.37 -22.12
N LYS A 6 -12.09 10.34 -23.45
CA LYS A 6 -11.85 9.13 -24.24
C LYS A 6 -10.41 9.18 -24.76
N PRO A 7 -9.50 8.32 -24.27
CA PRO A 7 -8.16 8.28 -24.81
C PRO A 7 -8.20 7.71 -26.24
N SER A 8 -7.43 8.31 -27.15
CA SER A 8 -7.25 7.79 -28.51
C SER A 8 -5.87 7.15 -28.66
N GLY A 9 -5.78 6.13 -29.49
CA GLY A 9 -4.50 5.49 -29.83
C GLY A 9 -3.89 4.60 -28.72
N ILE A 10 -4.65 4.23 -27.72
CA ILE A 10 -4.18 3.30 -26.67
C ILE A 10 -4.29 1.87 -27.20
N PRO A 11 -3.19 1.07 -27.21
CA PRO A 11 -3.24 -0.33 -27.57
C PRO A 11 -4.19 -1.11 -26.66
N GLY A 12 -4.95 -2.07 -27.22
CA GLY A 12 -5.93 -2.87 -26.47
C GLY A 12 -5.35 -3.75 -25.36
N SER A 13 -4.01 -3.89 -25.30
CA SER A 13 -3.30 -4.58 -24.21
C SER A 13 -3.16 -3.74 -22.92
N TYR A 14 -3.51 -2.45 -22.96
CA TYR A 14 -3.44 -1.56 -21.80
C TYR A 14 -4.78 -1.48 -21.07
N THR A 15 -4.72 -1.57 -19.76
CA THR A 15 -5.87 -1.28 -18.90
C THR A 15 -5.96 0.22 -18.66
N VAL A 16 -7.06 0.83 -19.04
CA VAL A 16 -7.31 2.26 -18.86
C VAL A 16 -8.03 2.48 -17.54
N ILE A 17 -7.44 3.27 -16.66
CA ILE A 17 -8.04 3.70 -15.39
C ILE A 17 -8.46 5.15 -15.52
N GLU A 18 -9.72 5.43 -15.22
CA GLU A 18 -10.22 6.80 -15.11
C GLU A 18 -9.92 7.39 -13.72
N THR A 19 -9.26 8.53 -13.68
CA THR A 19 -8.96 9.27 -12.45
C THR A 19 -9.67 10.63 -12.43
N PRO A 20 -10.07 11.15 -11.25
CA PRO A 20 -10.02 10.53 -9.93
C PRO A 20 -10.88 9.28 -9.83
N ILE A 21 -10.40 8.26 -9.11
CA ILE A 21 -11.21 7.08 -8.78
C ILE A 21 -12.25 7.44 -7.72
N ARG A 22 -13.36 6.71 -7.72
CA ARG A 22 -14.46 6.86 -6.74
C ARG A 22 -14.42 5.77 -5.68
N SER A 23 -13.93 4.59 -6.06
CA SER A 23 -13.93 3.43 -5.18
C SER A 23 -12.76 2.49 -5.50
N VAL A 24 -12.20 1.90 -4.45
CA VAL A 24 -11.06 1.00 -4.53
C VAL A 24 -11.16 -0.11 -3.50
N VAL A 25 -10.68 -1.28 -3.87
CA VAL A 25 -10.42 -2.37 -2.94
C VAL A 25 -8.92 -2.45 -2.62
N CYS A 26 -8.57 -2.47 -1.33
CA CYS A 26 -7.20 -2.63 -0.85
C CYS A 26 -6.98 -4.03 -0.29
N MET A 27 -6.06 -4.79 -0.89
CA MET A 27 -5.74 -6.16 -0.49
C MET A 27 -4.76 -6.25 0.68
N THR A 28 -4.08 -5.15 1.01
CA THR A 28 -3.08 -5.13 2.09
C THR A 28 -3.14 -3.85 2.92
N SER A 29 -2.64 -3.92 4.15
CA SER A 29 -2.49 -2.75 5.03
C SER A 29 -1.53 -1.71 4.47
N LEU A 30 -0.50 -2.12 3.71
CA LEU A 30 0.42 -1.21 3.06
C LEU A 30 -0.30 -0.32 2.01
N GLN A 31 -1.18 -0.90 1.21
CA GLN A 31 -2.01 -0.15 0.27
C GLN A 31 -2.96 0.80 1.00
N LEU A 32 -3.65 0.29 2.03
CA LEU A 32 -4.59 1.06 2.84
C LEU A 32 -3.92 2.25 3.54
N SER A 33 -2.67 2.10 4.01
CA SER A 33 -1.94 3.15 4.72
C SER A 33 -1.77 4.43 3.91
N ASN A 34 -1.61 4.32 2.59
CA ASN A 34 -1.50 5.47 1.70
C ASN A 34 -2.83 6.24 1.60
N PHE A 35 -3.98 5.54 1.55
CA PHE A 35 -5.30 6.19 1.60
C PHE A 35 -5.56 6.87 2.94
N ILE A 36 -5.13 6.26 4.05
CA ILE A 36 -5.18 6.89 5.38
C ILE A 36 -4.36 8.18 5.37
N LYS A 37 -3.14 8.13 4.85
CA LYS A 37 -2.23 9.28 4.81
C LYS A 37 -2.76 10.42 3.95
N MET A 38 -3.44 10.08 2.85
CA MET A 38 -4.07 11.04 1.95
C MET A 38 -5.42 11.57 2.48
N GLY A 39 -6.00 10.98 3.52
CA GLY A 39 -7.35 11.32 4.00
C GLY A 39 -8.46 10.91 3.04
N GLU A 40 -8.24 9.82 2.28
CA GLU A 40 -9.11 9.35 1.20
C GLU A 40 -9.75 7.98 1.52
N LEU A 41 -9.97 7.71 2.81
CA LEU A 41 -10.58 6.45 3.26
C LEU A 41 -12.02 6.26 2.77
N ASP A 42 -12.71 7.33 2.42
CA ASP A 42 -14.06 7.28 1.85
C ASP A 42 -14.10 6.49 0.53
N LYS A 43 -13.01 6.46 -0.21
CA LYS A 43 -12.87 5.70 -1.46
C LYS A 43 -12.61 4.22 -1.25
N VAL A 44 -12.18 3.80 -0.05
CA VAL A 44 -11.89 2.40 0.24
C VAL A 44 -13.19 1.66 0.58
N VAL A 45 -13.71 0.90 -0.39
CA VAL A 45 -14.97 0.16 -0.26
C VAL A 45 -14.77 -1.29 0.18
N GLY A 46 -13.56 -1.86 0.00
CA GLY A 46 -13.26 -3.23 0.39
C GLY A 46 -11.86 -3.42 0.92
N VAL A 47 -11.71 -4.28 1.90
CA VAL A 47 -10.41 -4.69 2.48
C VAL A 47 -10.40 -6.18 2.82
N THR A 48 -9.22 -6.80 2.83
CA THR A 48 -9.06 -8.21 3.23
C THR A 48 -9.03 -8.35 4.75
N SER A 49 -7.91 -8.78 5.31
CA SER A 49 -7.77 -9.02 6.74
C SER A 49 -7.80 -7.72 7.56
N THR A 50 -8.56 -7.75 8.65
CA THR A 50 -8.67 -6.64 9.61
C THR A 50 -8.05 -6.99 10.98
N ARG A 51 -7.35 -8.14 11.08
CA ARG A 51 -6.82 -8.67 12.35
C ARG A 51 -5.89 -7.68 13.09
N HIS A 52 -5.12 -6.89 12.35
CA HIS A 52 -4.18 -5.91 12.90
C HIS A 52 -4.50 -4.48 12.42
N LEU A 53 -5.78 -4.20 12.20
CA LEU A 53 -6.23 -2.90 11.77
C LEU A 53 -6.59 -2.04 13.01
N PHE A 54 -5.72 -1.08 13.33
CA PHE A 54 -5.88 -0.21 14.50
C PHE A 54 -6.40 1.20 14.15
N ASN A 55 -6.54 1.53 12.86
CA ASN A 55 -7.10 2.82 12.45
C ASN A 55 -8.58 2.90 12.85
N ARG A 56 -8.92 3.92 13.64
CA ARG A 56 -10.27 4.10 14.22
C ARG A 56 -11.32 4.35 13.14
N GLU A 57 -11.05 5.28 12.22
CA GLU A 57 -11.98 5.64 11.15
C GLU A 57 -12.30 4.42 10.27
N MET A 58 -11.28 3.65 9.89
CA MET A 58 -11.47 2.45 9.09
C MET A 58 -12.30 1.38 9.83
N ASN A 59 -12.09 1.23 11.14
CA ASN A 59 -12.92 0.33 11.96
C ASN A 59 -14.37 0.79 12.05
N GLU A 60 -14.63 2.10 12.14
CA GLU A 60 -15.98 2.66 12.12
C GLU A 60 -16.65 2.45 10.75
N ARG A 61 -15.92 2.59 9.64
CA ARG A 61 -16.42 2.31 8.29
C ARG A 61 -16.79 0.84 8.11
N LEU A 62 -15.98 -0.08 8.62
CA LEU A 62 -16.29 -1.52 8.61
C LEU A 62 -17.55 -1.84 9.43
N LYS A 63 -17.70 -1.25 10.62
CA LYS A 63 -18.88 -1.45 11.48
C LYS A 63 -20.14 -0.90 10.86
N SER A 64 -20.06 0.22 10.16
CA SER A 64 -21.20 0.87 9.49
C SER A 64 -21.52 0.31 8.11
N GLY A 65 -20.77 -0.68 7.63
CA GLY A 65 -20.95 -1.26 6.29
C GLY A 65 -20.51 -0.36 5.12
N LYS A 66 -19.85 0.77 5.38
CA LYS A 66 -19.30 1.65 4.35
C LYS A 66 -18.07 1.05 3.66
N THR A 67 -17.43 0.10 4.30
CA THR A 67 -16.35 -0.71 3.76
C THR A 67 -16.63 -2.17 4.10
N ALA A 68 -16.52 -3.06 3.13
CA ALA A 68 -16.77 -4.48 3.32
C ALA A 68 -15.48 -5.27 3.56
N LYS A 69 -15.60 -6.42 4.22
CA LYS A 69 -14.55 -7.44 4.22
C LYS A 69 -14.74 -8.32 3.02
N ILE A 70 -13.71 -8.46 2.20
CA ILE A 70 -13.76 -9.21 0.94
C ILE A 70 -13.12 -10.60 1.03
N GLY A 71 -13.12 -11.20 2.21
CA GLY A 71 -12.48 -12.49 2.46
C GLY A 71 -11.00 -12.38 2.84
N ILE A 72 -10.27 -13.46 2.60
CA ILE A 72 -8.84 -13.58 2.88
C ILE A 72 -8.09 -13.92 1.59
N GLU A 73 -6.79 -13.73 1.61
CA GLU A 73 -5.95 -14.09 0.49
C GLU A 73 -6.08 -15.56 0.11
N GLY A 74 -6.27 -15.82 -1.19
CA GLY A 74 -6.56 -17.15 -1.73
C GLY A 74 -8.01 -17.59 -1.64
N ASN A 75 -8.87 -16.83 -0.94
CA ASN A 75 -10.32 -17.10 -0.86
C ASN A 75 -11.08 -15.75 -0.75
N PHE A 76 -11.10 -15.03 -1.87
CA PHE A 76 -11.82 -13.76 -1.96
C PHE A 76 -13.32 -14.00 -2.21
N ASP A 77 -14.13 -13.15 -1.63
CA ASP A 77 -15.57 -13.10 -1.87
C ASP A 77 -15.86 -12.26 -3.12
N ASN A 78 -15.88 -12.93 -4.27
CA ASN A 78 -16.07 -12.29 -5.56
C ASN A 78 -17.47 -11.65 -5.67
N GLU A 79 -18.50 -12.22 -5.03
CA GLU A 79 -19.85 -11.66 -5.05
C GLU A 79 -19.88 -10.33 -4.32
N VAL A 80 -19.27 -10.25 -3.14
CA VAL A 80 -19.13 -9.01 -2.39
C VAL A 80 -18.33 -7.98 -3.19
N ILE A 81 -17.22 -8.38 -3.83
CA ILE A 81 -16.42 -7.48 -4.66
C ILE A 81 -17.22 -6.94 -5.84
N MET A 82 -17.93 -7.81 -6.55
CA MET A 82 -18.77 -7.41 -7.68
C MET A 82 -19.91 -6.49 -7.26
N SER A 83 -20.55 -6.76 -6.11
CA SER A 83 -21.64 -5.93 -5.60
C SER A 83 -21.22 -4.48 -5.27
N MET A 84 -19.95 -4.29 -4.87
CA MET A 84 -19.39 -2.97 -4.61
C MET A 84 -19.03 -2.21 -5.89
N ASN A 85 -18.84 -2.92 -7.02
CA ASN A 85 -18.43 -2.37 -8.31
C ASN A 85 -17.30 -1.31 -8.20
N PRO A 86 -16.14 -1.67 -7.63
CA PRO A 86 -15.05 -0.70 -7.46
C PRO A 86 -14.42 -0.31 -8.81
N ASP A 87 -13.91 0.90 -8.90
CA ASP A 87 -13.19 1.37 -10.09
C ASP A 87 -11.91 0.55 -10.37
N LEU A 88 -11.28 0.01 -9.30
CA LEU A 88 -10.13 -0.87 -9.40
C LEU A 88 -9.88 -1.65 -8.10
N ILE A 89 -9.05 -2.67 -8.21
CA ILE A 89 -8.54 -3.46 -7.08
C ILE A 89 -7.02 -3.34 -7.06
N LEU A 90 -6.46 -2.88 -5.94
CA LEU A 90 -5.01 -2.91 -5.72
C LEU A 90 -4.59 -4.30 -5.26
N VAL A 91 -3.70 -4.94 -6.01
CA VAL A 91 -3.21 -6.28 -5.72
C VAL A 91 -1.74 -6.28 -5.34
N SER A 92 -1.32 -7.30 -4.60
CA SER A 92 0.08 -7.55 -4.26
C SER A 92 0.50 -8.92 -4.82
N PRO A 93 1.02 -8.98 -6.04
CA PRO A 93 1.17 -10.23 -6.79
C PRO A 93 2.27 -11.18 -6.28
N PHE A 94 2.89 -10.87 -5.13
CA PHE A 94 3.92 -11.75 -4.54
C PHE A 94 3.36 -12.94 -3.78
N LYS A 95 2.07 -12.90 -3.44
CA LYS A 95 1.45 -13.88 -2.59
C LYS A 95 0.77 -15.00 -3.39
N ARG A 96 0.63 -16.14 -2.74
CA ARG A 96 0.22 -17.42 -3.29
C ARG A 96 -1.17 -17.37 -3.93
N GLY A 97 -1.30 -17.09 -5.22
CA GLY A 97 -2.51 -17.33 -5.99
C GLY A 97 -3.79 -16.61 -5.50
N GLY A 98 -4.90 -16.97 -6.08
CA GLY A 98 -6.22 -16.43 -5.74
C GLY A 98 -6.62 -15.18 -6.51
N TYR A 99 -5.66 -14.55 -7.22
CA TYR A 99 -5.99 -13.42 -8.10
C TYR A 99 -6.57 -13.87 -9.45
N GLU A 100 -6.42 -15.15 -9.79
CA GLU A 100 -6.99 -15.73 -11.01
C GLU A 100 -8.51 -15.57 -11.03
N THR A 101 -9.15 -15.84 -9.90
CA THR A 101 -10.61 -15.68 -9.75
C THR A 101 -11.07 -14.23 -9.85
N LEU A 102 -10.19 -13.28 -9.54
CA LEU A 102 -10.51 -11.85 -9.65
C LEU A 102 -10.39 -11.33 -11.09
N LYS A 103 -9.67 -12.02 -11.98
CA LYS A 103 -9.59 -11.63 -13.40
C LYS A 103 -10.93 -11.74 -14.09
N ASP A 104 -11.74 -12.70 -13.68
CA ASP A 104 -13.06 -12.98 -14.27
C ASP A 104 -14.14 -11.98 -13.79
N VAL A 105 -13.83 -11.21 -12.74
CA VAL A 105 -14.75 -10.20 -12.20
C VAL A 105 -14.90 -8.96 -13.11
N GLY A 106 -13.99 -8.80 -14.09
CA GLY A 106 -14.01 -7.67 -15.03
C GLY A 106 -13.59 -6.31 -14.44
N ILE A 107 -13.12 -6.28 -13.20
CA ILE A 107 -12.63 -5.08 -12.53
C ILE A 107 -11.11 -4.98 -12.74
N PRO A 108 -10.56 -3.80 -13.06
CA PRO A 108 -9.13 -3.59 -13.22
C PRO A 108 -8.31 -4.00 -12.00
N LEU A 109 -7.33 -4.90 -12.20
CA LEU A 109 -6.38 -5.32 -11.17
C LEU A 109 -5.08 -4.54 -11.34
N ILE A 110 -4.73 -3.71 -10.38
CA ILE A 110 -3.55 -2.85 -10.45
C ILE A 110 -2.50 -3.29 -9.42
N PRO A 111 -1.31 -3.71 -9.87
CA PRO A 111 -0.24 -4.09 -8.97
C PRO A 111 0.26 -2.90 -8.15
N HIS A 112 0.27 -3.05 -6.82
CA HIS A 112 0.92 -2.12 -5.91
C HIS A 112 2.17 -2.80 -5.35
N LEU A 113 3.35 -2.36 -5.82
CA LEU A 113 4.62 -3.03 -5.56
C LEU A 113 5.44 -2.43 -4.41
N GLY A 114 4.85 -1.57 -3.60
CA GLY A 114 5.52 -0.93 -2.46
C GLY A 114 6.22 -1.89 -1.49
N TYR A 115 5.76 -3.15 -1.43
CA TYR A 115 6.42 -4.19 -0.63
C TYR A 115 7.78 -4.64 -1.18
N LYS A 116 8.11 -4.30 -2.45
CA LYS A 116 9.40 -4.59 -3.08
C LYS A 116 10.43 -3.51 -2.84
N GLU A 117 10.01 -2.37 -2.31
CA GLU A 117 10.92 -1.27 -2.04
C GLU A 117 11.93 -1.67 -0.96
N MET A 118 13.19 -1.40 -1.24
CA MET A 118 14.31 -1.77 -0.37
C MET A 118 14.64 -0.65 0.62
N THR A 119 14.03 0.52 0.47
CA THR A 119 14.27 1.68 1.31
C THR A 119 12.98 2.22 1.93
N PRO A 120 13.03 2.78 3.16
CA PRO A 120 11.87 3.41 3.78
C PRO A 120 11.27 4.53 2.95
N LEU A 121 12.08 5.40 2.35
CA LEU A 121 11.59 6.49 1.50
C LEU A 121 11.00 5.96 0.19
N GLY A 122 11.60 4.96 -0.44
CA GLY A 122 11.03 4.31 -1.63
C GLY A 122 9.63 3.74 -1.33
N GLN A 123 9.46 3.08 -0.18
CA GLN A 123 8.12 2.61 0.22
C GLN A 123 7.15 3.75 0.51
N ALA A 124 7.60 4.82 1.16
CA ALA A 124 6.77 5.99 1.45
C ALA A 124 6.33 6.74 0.17
N GLU A 125 7.14 6.71 -0.88
CA GLU A 125 6.86 7.39 -2.15
C GLU A 125 5.63 6.84 -2.88
N TRP A 126 5.17 5.63 -2.55
CA TRP A 126 3.93 5.08 -3.09
C TRP A 126 2.68 5.89 -2.75
N VAL A 127 2.77 6.82 -1.81
CA VAL A 127 1.71 7.80 -1.57
C VAL A 127 1.42 8.64 -2.82
N LYS A 128 2.44 8.93 -3.66
CA LYS A 128 2.29 9.66 -4.92
C LYS A 128 1.46 8.87 -5.94
N PHE A 129 1.64 7.55 -5.98
CA PHE A 129 0.80 6.68 -6.81
C PHE A 129 -0.68 6.77 -6.40
N VAL A 130 -0.97 6.75 -5.09
CA VAL A 130 -2.34 6.96 -4.61
C VAL A 130 -2.83 8.37 -4.93
N GLY A 131 -1.98 9.39 -4.77
CA GLY A 131 -2.30 10.77 -5.17
C GLY A 131 -2.76 10.88 -6.61
N LEU A 132 -2.06 10.22 -7.54
CA LEU A 132 -2.46 10.15 -8.95
C LEU A 132 -3.84 9.48 -9.12
N LEU A 133 -4.10 8.39 -8.41
CA LEU A 133 -5.38 7.68 -8.49
C LEU A 133 -6.55 8.54 -8.00
N VAL A 134 -6.35 9.32 -6.94
CA VAL A 134 -7.40 10.14 -6.33
C VAL A 134 -7.44 11.58 -6.86
N GLY A 135 -6.55 11.95 -7.79
CA GLY A 135 -6.48 13.29 -8.39
C GLY A 135 -5.98 14.36 -7.42
N GLN A 136 -5.07 13.99 -6.52
CA GLN A 136 -4.47 14.86 -5.51
C GLN A 136 -2.94 14.80 -5.54
N GLU A 137 -2.36 14.91 -6.71
CA GLU A 137 -0.92 14.75 -6.95
C GLU A 137 -0.09 15.77 -6.15
N GLN A 138 -0.56 17.02 -6.09
CA GLN A 138 0.12 18.07 -5.31
C GLN A 138 0.17 17.69 -3.82
N LYS A 139 -0.96 17.34 -3.21
CA LYS A 139 -1.03 16.92 -1.81
C LYS A 139 -0.16 15.69 -1.53
N ALA A 140 -0.11 14.75 -2.48
CA ALA A 140 0.72 13.56 -2.36
C ALA A 140 2.22 13.89 -2.38
N ASN A 141 2.65 14.81 -3.25
CA ASN A 141 4.03 15.30 -3.26
C ASN A 141 4.38 16.00 -1.95
N GLU A 142 3.56 16.95 -1.50
CA GLU A 142 3.74 17.65 -0.22
C GLU A 142 3.80 16.67 0.96
N THR A 143 2.94 15.63 0.94
CA THR A 143 2.94 14.58 1.97
C THR A 143 4.24 13.77 1.95
N PHE A 144 4.71 13.37 0.78
CA PHE A 144 5.98 12.66 0.65
C PHE A 144 7.16 13.54 1.07
N ASP A 145 7.22 14.79 0.63
CA ASP A 145 8.30 15.72 0.93
C ASP A 145 8.41 15.96 2.44
N ALA A 146 7.27 16.09 3.14
CA ALA A 146 7.25 16.20 4.60
C ALA A 146 7.76 14.92 5.30
N ILE A 147 7.41 13.74 4.78
CA ILE A 147 7.92 12.45 5.29
C ILE A 147 9.44 12.38 5.06
N ALA A 148 9.90 12.70 3.85
CA ALA A 148 11.31 12.64 3.48
C ALA A 148 12.16 13.62 4.30
N ALA A 149 11.68 14.85 4.48
CA ALA A 149 12.35 15.85 5.31
C ALA A 149 12.51 15.36 6.76
N ARG A 150 11.42 14.85 7.36
CA ARG A 150 11.46 14.34 8.74
C ARG A 150 12.33 13.09 8.88
N TYR A 151 12.28 12.18 7.90
CA TYR A 151 13.14 11.00 7.88
C TYR A 151 14.63 11.38 7.84
N ASN A 152 14.99 12.30 6.94
CA ASN A 152 16.37 12.75 6.80
C ASN A 152 16.86 13.52 8.05
N GLU A 153 16.01 14.34 8.66
CA GLU A 153 16.31 15.01 9.94
C GLU A 153 16.65 13.99 11.02
N LEU A 154 15.83 12.92 11.18
CA LEU A 154 16.09 11.86 12.15
C LEU A 154 17.37 11.08 11.84
N LYS A 155 17.60 10.76 10.57
CA LYS A 155 18.82 10.07 10.11
C LYS A 155 20.07 10.90 10.42
N GLU A 156 20.03 12.22 10.28
CA GLU A 156 21.12 13.11 10.60
C GLU A 156 21.48 13.12 12.10
N LEU A 157 20.55 12.78 13.00
CA LEU A 157 20.85 12.66 14.44
C LEU A 157 21.78 11.48 14.73
N THR A 158 21.76 10.48 13.88
CA THR A 158 22.55 9.24 14.01
C THR A 158 23.69 9.15 12.99
N ALA A 159 23.93 10.23 12.22
CA ALA A 159 24.98 10.29 11.21
C ALA A 159 26.38 9.98 11.81
N GLU A 160 27.28 9.55 10.94
CA GLU A 160 28.64 9.16 11.31
C GLU A 160 29.33 10.29 12.11
N GLY A 161 29.95 9.92 13.22
CA GLY A 161 30.61 10.86 14.15
C GLY A 161 29.69 11.50 15.21
N LYS A 162 28.37 11.44 15.08
CA LYS A 162 27.44 11.95 16.09
C LYS A 162 27.12 10.95 17.19
N VAL A 163 27.20 9.65 16.89
CA VAL A 163 26.95 8.57 17.85
C VAL A 163 28.28 7.90 18.21
N LYS A 164 28.66 7.98 19.48
CA LYS A 164 29.94 7.44 19.98
C LYS A 164 30.01 5.90 19.93
N LYS A 165 28.89 5.24 20.13
CA LYS A 165 28.81 3.77 20.14
C LYS A 165 27.54 3.32 19.42
N ARG A 166 27.71 2.52 18.38
CA ARG A 166 26.60 1.91 17.65
C ARG A 166 26.33 0.51 18.21
N PRO A 167 25.06 0.16 18.48
CA PRO A 167 24.73 -1.20 18.92
C PRO A 167 24.89 -2.20 17.77
N VAL A 168 25.24 -3.43 18.11
CA VAL A 168 25.10 -4.55 17.20
C VAL A 168 23.67 -5.06 17.31
N VAL A 169 22.94 -5.07 16.20
CA VAL A 169 21.54 -5.49 16.17
C VAL A 169 21.40 -6.82 15.45
N LEU A 170 20.85 -7.82 16.13
CA LEU A 170 20.37 -9.06 15.52
C LEU A 170 18.84 -9.01 15.46
N SER A 171 18.29 -8.97 14.25
CA SER A 171 16.84 -8.93 14.05
C SER A 171 16.36 -10.12 13.23
N GLY A 172 15.19 -10.63 13.60
CA GLY A 172 14.57 -11.78 12.96
C GLY A 172 13.40 -12.31 13.80
N GLU A 173 12.89 -13.46 13.39
CA GLU A 173 11.82 -14.14 14.11
C GLU A 173 11.98 -15.65 14.08
N MET A 174 11.43 -16.31 15.11
CA MET A 174 11.38 -17.76 15.19
C MET A 174 10.09 -18.26 14.53
N ARG A 175 10.20 -19.14 13.52
CA ARG A 175 9.05 -19.81 12.90
C ARG A 175 9.34 -21.29 12.72
N GLY A 176 8.47 -22.16 13.24
CA GLY A 176 8.62 -23.61 13.06
C GLY A 176 9.98 -24.16 13.52
N GLY A 177 10.55 -23.62 14.61
CA GLY A 177 11.84 -24.03 15.13
C GLY A 177 13.07 -23.45 14.43
N ASN A 178 12.90 -22.66 13.37
CA ASN A 178 13.98 -22.01 12.64
C ASN A 178 14.01 -20.51 12.90
N TRP A 179 15.22 -19.95 12.99
CA TRP A 179 15.44 -18.51 13.06
C TRP A 179 15.54 -17.92 11.65
N TYR A 180 14.69 -16.97 11.33
CA TYR A 180 14.70 -16.21 10.08
C TYR A 180 15.31 -14.84 10.34
N ALA A 181 16.57 -14.68 9.99
CA ALA A 181 17.28 -13.41 10.14
C ALA A 181 16.88 -12.40 9.08
N VAL A 182 16.94 -11.11 9.44
CA VAL A 182 16.80 -10.01 8.49
C VAL A 182 18.01 -9.95 7.58
N GLY A 183 17.80 -10.01 6.26
CA GLY A 183 18.88 -9.90 5.27
C GLY A 183 19.45 -8.47 5.22
N GLY A 184 20.76 -8.35 5.02
CA GLY A 184 21.50 -7.08 5.08
C GLY A 184 21.08 -6.03 4.01
N GLU A 185 20.48 -6.48 2.91
CA GLU A 185 19.98 -5.63 1.82
C GLU A 185 18.43 -5.52 1.82
N SER A 186 17.81 -5.58 3.00
CA SER A 186 16.37 -5.48 3.14
C SER A 186 15.93 -4.08 3.60
N PHE A 187 14.65 -3.77 3.40
CA PHE A 187 14.02 -2.58 3.94
C PHE A 187 14.33 -2.36 5.43
N LEU A 188 14.20 -3.42 6.24
CA LEU A 188 14.41 -3.33 7.69
C LEU A 188 15.89 -3.13 8.03
N ALA A 189 16.81 -3.77 7.31
CA ALA A 189 18.23 -3.53 7.48
C ALA A 189 18.63 -2.10 7.12
N GLN A 190 18.05 -1.53 6.06
CA GLN A 190 18.26 -0.13 5.71
C GLN A 190 17.73 0.80 6.80
N LEU A 191 16.56 0.49 7.37
CA LEU A 191 16.01 1.27 8.48
C LEU A 191 16.94 1.24 9.71
N PHE A 192 17.48 0.08 10.08
CA PHE A 192 18.46 -0.02 11.17
C PHE A 192 19.73 0.78 10.89
N LYS A 193 20.25 0.68 9.67
CA LYS A 193 21.42 1.45 9.26
C LYS A 193 21.19 2.96 9.34
N ASP A 194 20.02 3.42 8.95
CA ASP A 194 19.67 4.84 8.99
C ASP A 194 19.36 5.34 10.41
N ALA A 195 18.96 4.43 11.30
CA ALA A 195 18.74 4.73 12.71
C ALA A 195 20.02 4.70 13.58
N GLY A 196 21.17 4.30 13.03
CA GLY A 196 22.46 4.22 13.73
C GLY A 196 22.84 2.85 14.20
#